data_6d25be714ccd47cccde5e2d5ccfbd7db
#
_entry.id   6d25be714ccd47cccde5e2d5ccfbd7db
#
_cell.length_a   1.000
_cell.length_b   1.000
_cell.length_c   1.000
_cell.angle_alpha   90.00
_cell.angle_beta   90.00
_cell.angle_gamma   90.00
#
_symmetry.space_group_name_H-M   'P 1'
#
loop_
_entity.id
_entity.type
_entity.pdbx_description
1 polymer ?
#
loop_
_entity_poly.entity_id
_entity_poly.type
_entity_poly.pdbx_seq_one_letter_code
_entity_poly.pdbx_strand_id
1 'polypeptide(L)'
;MECKYRVIFFISKFFLTDFLKIFFRLLNKGDAVAIFFIPLRSFDSIQIMIQYSKFVLENGLRVLVHPDDTTPMAVVNIMYDAGARDEDPEKTGFAHLFEHLMFGGSINIADYDEPLQLAGGENNAYTTNDLTNYYLQLPAQNLETAFWLESDRMLSLAFAKKSLDVQRKVVSEEFKEHYINKPYGDVWHKLRELAYTTHPYRWMTIGKELKHVEDATLSDVKKFFFKHYRPCNAILVVAGNVKLQEVKRLAEKWFGPIESGTPYKRELPKEPRQSEDRYLEVTEDVPVDALYMAWHMCDRLDPRYFATDLLTDILGGGASSRLHQKLVKEKQLFSSISCYHLGTLDPGLVVIDGKLLSGVSMEQAEAAVREEVKHIKEEVVSDRELMAVINKTESMIAFEDMSVLNRANSLAFYELLGDASLINSELEKYQRVTASDIQQVAQEIFRDGNCNILQYKGKK
;
A
#
# COMPACT_ATOMS: atom_id res chain seq x y z
N MET A 1 3.40 -17.78 47.76
CA MET A 1 2.53 -16.63 47.40
C MET A 1 3.16 -15.96 46.18
N GLU A 2 2.80 -16.43 45.01
CA GLU A 2 3.28 -15.84 43.74
C GLU A 2 2.31 -14.75 43.30
N CYS A 3 2.75 -13.51 43.32
CA CYS A 3 2.00 -12.38 42.86
C CYS A 3 2.32 -12.17 41.38
N LYS A 4 1.43 -12.65 40.49
CA LYS A 4 1.55 -12.45 39.03
C LYS A 4 1.01 -11.05 38.67
N TYR A 5 1.91 -10.10 38.46
CA TYR A 5 1.55 -8.82 37.82
C TYR A 5 1.67 -8.96 36.30
N ARG A 6 0.56 -8.81 35.56
CA ARG A 6 0.59 -8.53 34.11
C ARG A 6 0.63 -7.01 33.95
N VAL A 7 1.76 -6.47 33.56
CA VAL A 7 1.88 -5.07 33.18
C VAL A 7 1.75 -4.98 31.66
N ILE A 8 0.70 -4.34 31.18
CA ILE A 8 0.51 -4.03 29.75
C ILE A 8 1.06 -2.62 29.54
N PHE A 9 2.15 -2.50 28.80
CA PHE A 9 2.76 -1.22 28.46
C PHE A 9 2.18 -0.68 27.17
N PHE A 10 1.56 0.50 27.21
CA PHE A 10 1.42 1.38 26.06
C PHE A 10 2.53 2.43 26.18
N ILE A 11 3.53 2.35 25.32
CA ILE A 11 4.71 3.21 25.38
C ILE A 11 4.65 4.22 24.25
N SER A 12 4.56 5.51 24.60
CA SER A 12 5.08 6.59 23.78
C SER A 12 6.58 6.74 24.08
N LYS A 13 7.41 6.92 23.06
CA LYS A 13 8.87 6.80 23.09
C LYS A 13 9.64 7.68 24.12
N PHE A 14 9.00 8.59 24.82
CA PHE A 14 9.67 9.61 25.65
C PHE A 14 9.49 9.50 27.16
N PHE A 15 8.73 8.56 27.69
CA PHE A 15 8.40 8.52 29.13
C PHE A 15 9.01 7.38 29.94
N LEU A 16 9.83 6.54 29.34
CA LEU A 16 10.28 5.33 30.04
C LEU A 16 11.11 5.68 31.30
N THR A 17 12.00 6.67 31.24
CA THR A 17 12.89 7.01 32.33
C THR A 17 12.19 7.77 33.46
N ASP A 18 11.34 8.74 33.18
CA ASP A 18 10.67 9.52 34.19
C ASP A 18 9.40 8.85 34.69
N PHE A 19 8.67 8.15 33.84
CA PHE A 19 7.53 7.30 34.21
C PHE A 19 7.99 6.16 35.14
N LEU A 20 9.09 5.48 34.82
CA LEU A 20 9.65 4.44 35.70
C LEU A 20 10.09 5.02 37.09
N LYS A 21 10.67 6.20 37.12
CA LYS A 21 11.02 6.88 38.41
C LYS A 21 9.78 7.22 39.24
N ILE A 22 8.72 7.69 38.63
CA ILE A 22 7.44 8.01 39.27
C ILE A 22 6.73 6.72 39.70
N PHE A 23 6.68 5.71 38.82
CA PHE A 23 6.06 4.43 39.07
C PHE A 23 6.72 3.65 40.20
N PHE A 24 8.06 3.59 40.26
CA PHE A 24 8.79 2.96 41.37
C PHE A 24 8.66 3.75 42.68
N ARG A 25 8.46 5.07 42.62
CA ARG A 25 8.21 5.91 43.78
C ARG A 25 6.82 5.71 44.40
N LEU A 26 5.82 5.41 43.54
CA LEU A 26 4.43 5.12 43.96
C LEU A 26 4.30 3.69 44.50
N LEU A 27 4.94 2.71 43.87
CA LEU A 27 4.96 1.31 44.35
C LEU A 27 5.59 1.17 45.74
N ASN A 28 6.58 1.99 46.08
CA ASN A 28 7.23 1.96 47.39
C ASN A 28 6.41 2.61 48.51
N LYS A 29 5.26 3.24 48.18
CA LYS A 29 4.40 3.91 49.18
C LYS A 29 3.10 3.19 49.50
N GLY A 30 2.80 2.07 48.82
CA GLY A 30 1.59 1.27 49.05
C GLY A 30 0.27 1.94 48.64
N ASP A 31 0.33 2.99 47.82
CA ASP A 31 -0.86 3.74 47.41
C ASP A 31 -1.49 3.17 46.13
N ALA A 32 -2.82 3.31 46.03
CA ALA A 32 -3.59 2.83 44.86
C ALA A 32 -3.14 3.54 43.57
N VAL A 33 -2.93 2.76 42.49
CA VAL A 33 -2.48 3.27 41.21
C VAL A 33 -3.61 4.04 40.51
N ALA A 34 -3.48 5.37 40.45
CA ALA A 34 -4.31 6.20 39.61
C ALA A 34 -3.69 6.29 38.18
N ILE A 35 -4.44 5.91 37.17
CA ILE A 35 -4.03 6.05 35.77
C ILE A 35 -4.36 7.48 35.34
N PHE A 36 -3.33 8.30 35.13
CA PHE A 36 -3.49 9.63 34.55
C PHE A 36 -3.30 9.56 33.06
N PHE A 37 -4.34 9.90 32.32
CA PHE A 37 -4.22 10.24 30.89
C PHE A 37 -3.65 11.67 30.80
N ILE A 38 -2.39 11.79 30.39
CA ILE A 38 -1.80 13.09 30.05
C ILE A 38 -2.07 13.32 28.57
N PRO A 39 -2.73 14.41 28.17
CA PRO A 39 -2.92 14.70 26.75
C PRO A 39 -1.57 14.96 26.08
N LEU A 40 -1.32 14.26 24.97
CA LEU A 40 -0.07 14.29 24.18
C LEU A 40 0.29 15.68 23.61
N ARG A 41 -0.59 16.68 23.72
CA ARG A 41 -0.38 18.02 23.15
C ARG A 41 0.71 18.88 23.78
N SER A 42 1.38 18.46 24.86
CA SER A 42 2.44 19.25 25.51
C SER A 42 3.86 18.77 25.24
N PHE A 43 4.03 17.83 24.31
CA PHE A 43 5.35 17.38 23.89
C PHE A 43 5.57 17.81 22.46
N ASP A 44 6.55 18.66 22.24
CA ASP A 44 7.19 18.80 20.93
C ASP A 44 7.59 17.38 20.50
N SER A 45 6.81 16.79 19.61
CA SER A 45 7.12 15.50 19.02
C SER A 45 8.47 15.69 18.32
N ILE A 46 9.53 15.13 18.89
CA ILE A 46 10.80 15.05 18.20
C ILE A 46 10.55 14.05 17.05
N GLN A 47 10.07 14.57 15.95
CA GLN A 47 9.99 13.82 14.72
C GLN A 47 11.42 13.46 14.34
N ILE A 48 11.77 12.18 14.41
CA ILE A 48 13.08 11.70 13.96
C ILE A 48 13.07 11.87 12.46
N MET A 49 13.73 12.92 11.96
CA MET A 49 13.87 13.14 10.53
C MET A 49 14.68 11.99 9.91
N ILE A 50 14.12 11.34 8.91
CA ILE A 50 14.80 10.32 8.12
C ILE A 50 15.83 11.02 7.25
N GLN A 51 17.11 10.85 7.62
CA GLN A 51 18.24 11.43 6.88
C GLN A 51 18.64 10.50 5.74
N TYR A 52 18.87 11.06 4.56
CA TYR A 52 19.32 10.31 3.39
C TYR A 52 20.21 11.18 2.50
N SER A 53 20.99 10.53 1.66
CA SER A 53 21.73 11.17 0.58
C SER A 53 21.18 10.67 -0.76
N LYS A 54 21.17 11.54 -1.78
CA LYS A 54 20.67 11.21 -3.12
C LYS A 54 21.74 11.52 -4.17
N PHE A 55 21.88 10.66 -5.16
CA PHE A 55 22.64 10.89 -6.39
C PHE A 55 22.00 10.13 -7.56
N VAL A 56 22.41 10.46 -8.77
CA VAL A 56 21.92 9.83 -10.00
C VAL A 56 23.11 9.32 -10.78
N LEU A 57 23.06 8.07 -11.26
CA LEU A 57 24.07 7.51 -12.14
C LEU A 57 23.92 8.08 -13.55
N GLU A 58 24.98 8.00 -14.38
CA GLU A 58 24.96 8.49 -15.77
C GLU A 58 23.87 7.85 -16.62
N ASN A 59 23.48 6.60 -16.30
CA ASN A 59 22.37 5.89 -16.97
C ASN A 59 20.97 6.26 -16.45
N GLY A 60 20.88 7.24 -15.55
CA GLY A 60 19.61 7.76 -15.05
C GLY A 60 19.05 7.05 -13.81
N LEU A 61 19.72 6.01 -13.29
CA LEU A 61 19.29 5.37 -12.04
C LEU A 61 19.38 6.33 -10.87
N ARG A 62 18.25 6.58 -10.22
CA ARG A 62 18.17 7.41 -9.00
C ARG A 62 18.55 6.56 -7.81
N VAL A 63 19.51 6.99 -7.00
CA VAL A 63 20.02 6.25 -5.85
C VAL A 63 19.84 7.07 -4.59
N LEU A 64 19.19 6.50 -3.58
CA LEU A 64 19.06 7.06 -2.24
C LEU A 64 19.80 6.16 -1.24
N VAL A 65 20.48 6.79 -0.29
CA VAL A 65 21.22 6.07 0.77
C VAL A 65 20.78 6.58 2.11
N HIS A 66 20.26 5.69 2.97
CA HIS A 66 19.82 5.99 4.32
C HIS A 66 20.66 5.19 5.33
N PRO A 67 21.75 5.76 5.87
CA PRO A 67 22.57 5.11 6.89
C PRO A 67 21.80 4.97 8.22
N ASP A 68 21.84 3.76 8.80
CA ASP A 68 21.33 3.46 10.14
C ASP A 68 22.25 2.42 10.79
N ASP A 69 23.08 2.84 11.72
CA ASP A 69 24.05 2.01 12.43
C ASP A 69 23.44 1.30 13.67
N THR A 70 22.16 1.48 13.92
CA THR A 70 21.45 0.79 15.01
C THR A 70 21.13 -0.68 14.70
N THR A 71 21.33 -1.10 13.44
CA THR A 71 21.12 -2.47 12.97
C THR A 71 22.37 -3.01 12.29
N PRO A 72 22.67 -4.33 12.36
CA PRO A 72 23.74 -4.96 11.56
C PRO A 72 23.29 -5.27 10.12
N MET A 73 22.05 -5.01 9.76
CA MET A 73 21.46 -5.37 8.48
C MET A 73 21.54 -4.21 7.47
N ALA A 74 21.49 -4.57 6.20
CA ALA A 74 21.28 -3.67 5.08
C ALA A 74 20.04 -4.09 4.30
N VAL A 75 19.33 -3.11 3.77
CA VAL A 75 18.18 -3.28 2.86
C VAL A 75 18.57 -2.69 1.52
N VAL A 76 18.31 -3.42 0.45
CA VAL A 76 18.37 -2.94 -0.93
C VAL A 76 16.98 -3.04 -1.52
N ASN A 77 16.44 -1.91 -1.94
CA ASN A 77 15.10 -1.79 -2.51
C ASN A 77 15.21 -1.20 -3.91
N ILE A 78 14.59 -1.83 -4.90
CA ILE A 78 14.47 -1.30 -6.25
C ILE A 78 13.01 -1.17 -6.61
N MET A 79 12.58 0.07 -6.84
CA MET A 79 11.23 0.40 -7.28
C MET A 79 11.25 0.85 -8.74
N TYR A 80 10.42 0.20 -9.55
CA TYR A 80 10.19 0.56 -10.94
C TYR A 80 8.89 1.35 -11.08
N ASP A 81 8.94 2.47 -11.81
CA ASP A 81 7.74 3.24 -12.19
C ASP A 81 7.00 2.52 -13.32
N ALA A 82 6.51 1.33 -13.00
CA ALA A 82 5.74 0.47 -13.89
C ALA A 82 4.84 -0.44 -13.07
N GLY A 83 3.55 -0.40 -13.36
CA GLY A 83 2.53 -1.23 -12.72
C GLY A 83 1.47 -1.68 -13.72
N ALA A 84 0.36 -2.21 -13.21
CA ALA A 84 -0.70 -2.73 -14.08
C ALA A 84 -1.34 -1.64 -14.96
N ARG A 85 -1.28 -0.37 -14.59
CA ARG A 85 -1.79 0.73 -15.43
C ARG A 85 -1.00 0.96 -16.73
N ASP A 86 0.23 0.42 -16.81
CA ASP A 86 1.13 0.57 -17.96
C ASP A 86 0.98 -0.55 -19.01
N GLU A 87 0.05 -1.48 -18.75
CA GLU A 87 -0.22 -2.63 -19.59
C GLU A 87 -1.08 -2.27 -20.81
N ASP A 88 -0.97 -3.11 -21.84
CA ASP A 88 -1.90 -3.08 -22.97
C ASP A 88 -3.26 -3.64 -22.50
N PRO A 89 -4.40 -2.96 -22.76
CA PRO A 89 -5.73 -3.45 -22.38
C PRO A 89 -6.07 -4.86 -22.88
N GLU A 90 -5.43 -5.31 -23.98
CA GLU A 90 -5.60 -6.65 -24.54
C GLU A 90 -4.54 -7.65 -24.02
N LYS A 91 -3.65 -7.20 -23.12
CA LYS A 91 -2.54 -7.99 -22.56
C LYS A 91 -2.26 -7.59 -21.11
N THR A 92 -3.25 -7.80 -20.25
CA THR A 92 -3.16 -7.43 -18.84
C THR A 92 -2.59 -8.56 -17.98
N GLY A 93 -2.13 -8.23 -16.76
CA GLY A 93 -1.48 -9.16 -15.83
C GLY A 93 0.02 -9.31 -16.07
N PHE A 94 0.61 -8.50 -16.95
CA PHE A 94 2.03 -8.57 -17.27
C PHE A 94 2.92 -8.03 -16.16
N ALA A 95 2.53 -6.96 -15.48
CA ALA A 95 3.32 -6.42 -14.37
C ALA A 95 3.47 -7.45 -13.25
N HIS A 96 2.41 -8.17 -12.92
CA HIS A 96 2.44 -9.25 -11.92
C HIS A 96 3.18 -10.50 -12.45
N LEU A 97 2.97 -10.89 -13.69
CA LEU A 97 3.76 -11.98 -14.32
C LEU A 97 5.26 -11.66 -14.28
N PHE A 98 5.63 -10.39 -14.46
CA PHE A 98 7.02 -9.93 -14.33
C PHE A 98 7.56 -10.03 -12.93
N GLU A 99 6.77 -9.72 -11.91
CA GLU A 99 7.15 -9.95 -10.52
C GLU A 99 7.66 -11.38 -10.34
N HIS A 100 6.92 -12.37 -10.81
CA HIS A 100 7.31 -13.78 -10.78
C HIS A 100 8.55 -14.09 -11.65
N LEU A 101 8.59 -13.56 -12.88
CA LEU A 101 9.69 -13.81 -13.81
C LEU A 101 11.03 -13.27 -13.32
N MET A 102 11.03 -12.21 -12.52
CA MET A 102 12.24 -11.62 -11.96
C MET A 102 12.97 -12.53 -10.97
N PHE A 103 12.29 -13.55 -10.43
CA PHE A 103 12.88 -14.60 -9.60
C PHE A 103 13.21 -15.87 -10.39
N GLY A 104 12.83 -15.94 -11.67
CA GLY A 104 13.01 -17.10 -12.52
C GLY A 104 14.39 -17.23 -13.19
N GLY A 105 15.40 -16.51 -12.68
CA GLY A 105 16.77 -16.47 -13.20
C GLY A 105 17.03 -15.32 -14.17
N SER A 106 18.24 -14.81 -14.12
CA SER A 106 18.76 -13.74 -14.97
C SER A 106 19.84 -14.26 -15.94
N ILE A 107 20.44 -13.36 -16.71
CA ILE A 107 21.36 -13.75 -17.78
C ILE A 107 22.60 -14.51 -17.28
N ASN A 108 23.10 -14.16 -16.07
CA ASN A 108 24.30 -14.78 -15.49
C ASN A 108 24.00 -15.60 -14.22
N ILE A 109 22.77 -15.49 -13.67
CA ILE A 109 22.37 -16.09 -12.41
C ILE A 109 21.16 -16.98 -12.66
N ALA A 110 21.34 -18.29 -12.57
CA ALA A 110 20.28 -19.25 -12.85
C ALA A 110 19.26 -19.37 -11.71
N ASP A 111 19.71 -19.19 -10.46
CA ASP A 111 18.91 -19.22 -9.24
C ASP A 111 19.23 -17.96 -8.43
N TYR A 112 18.21 -17.15 -8.17
CA TYR A 112 18.35 -15.89 -7.43
C TYR A 112 18.42 -16.13 -5.92
N ASP A 113 17.69 -17.11 -5.42
CA ASP A 113 17.51 -17.31 -3.99
C ASP A 113 18.73 -18.01 -3.34
N GLU A 114 19.37 -18.94 -4.05
CA GLU A 114 20.49 -19.69 -3.50
C GLU A 114 21.65 -18.79 -3.01
N PRO A 115 22.22 -17.88 -3.83
CA PRO A 115 23.28 -16.99 -3.36
C PRO A 115 22.82 -15.99 -2.30
N LEU A 116 21.55 -15.57 -2.32
CA LEU A 116 21.00 -14.69 -1.31
C LEU A 116 20.88 -15.39 0.05
N GLN A 117 20.37 -16.62 0.08
CA GLN A 117 20.28 -17.42 1.30
C GLN A 117 21.66 -17.74 1.88
N LEU A 118 22.64 -18.07 1.02
CA LEU A 118 24.04 -18.26 1.45
C LEU A 118 24.64 -17.01 2.06
N ALA A 119 24.21 -15.83 1.61
CA ALA A 119 24.60 -14.55 2.18
C ALA A 119 23.79 -14.18 3.46
N GLY A 120 22.87 -15.04 3.91
CA GLY A 120 22.01 -14.81 5.07
C GLY A 120 20.91 -13.78 4.79
N GLY A 121 20.49 -13.63 3.55
CA GLY A 121 19.48 -12.68 3.12
C GLY A 121 18.12 -13.32 2.86
N GLU A 122 17.11 -12.46 2.80
CA GLU A 122 15.74 -12.75 2.36
C GLU A 122 15.26 -11.66 1.41
N ASN A 123 14.31 -11.99 0.56
CA ASN A 123 13.73 -11.06 -0.41
C ASN A 123 12.22 -11.16 -0.47
N ASN A 124 11.59 -10.15 -1.06
CA ASN A 124 10.22 -10.20 -1.50
C ASN A 124 9.96 -9.15 -2.59
N ALA A 125 8.77 -9.17 -3.18
CA ALA A 125 8.33 -8.17 -4.14
C ALA A 125 6.83 -7.93 -4.01
N TYR A 126 6.34 -6.85 -4.61
CA TYR A 126 4.91 -6.62 -4.81
C TYR A 126 4.67 -5.74 -6.03
N THR A 127 3.53 -5.97 -6.67
CA THR A 127 3.03 -5.20 -7.80
C THR A 127 1.73 -4.50 -7.43
N THR A 128 1.65 -3.22 -7.76
CA THR A 128 0.42 -2.42 -7.65
C THR A 128 -0.07 -2.02 -9.05
N ASN A 129 -1.12 -1.23 -9.09
CA ASN A 129 -1.52 -0.60 -10.36
C ASN A 129 -0.45 0.38 -10.86
N ASP A 130 0.35 0.97 -9.98
CA ASP A 130 1.22 2.11 -10.27
C ASP A 130 2.69 1.77 -10.40
N LEU A 131 3.15 0.78 -9.64
CA LEU A 131 4.56 0.46 -9.50
C LEU A 131 4.78 -1.04 -9.23
N THR A 132 6.02 -1.50 -9.46
CA THR A 132 6.51 -2.81 -9.01
C THR A 132 7.76 -2.60 -8.17
N ASN A 133 7.77 -3.20 -7.00
CA ASN A 133 8.84 -3.04 -6.02
C ASN A 133 9.48 -4.37 -5.67
N TYR A 134 10.82 -4.39 -5.66
CA TYR A 134 11.63 -5.54 -5.26
C TYR A 134 12.53 -5.12 -4.12
N TYR A 135 12.63 -5.92 -3.10
CA TYR A 135 13.51 -5.65 -1.98
C TYR A 135 14.13 -6.91 -1.40
N LEU A 136 15.29 -6.72 -0.85
CA LEU A 136 15.96 -7.74 -0.08
C LEU A 136 16.63 -7.12 1.14
N GLN A 137 16.81 -7.96 2.16
CA GLN A 137 17.59 -7.60 3.34
C GLN A 137 18.59 -8.69 3.67
N LEU A 138 19.79 -8.30 4.11
CA LEU A 138 20.88 -9.20 4.43
C LEU A 138 21.83 -8.54 5.43
N PRO A 139 22.73 -9.32 6.08
CA PRO A 139 23.83 -8.75 6.88
C PRO A 139 24.64 -7.76 6.04
N ALA A 140 24.88 -6.57 6.56
CA ALA A 140 25.52 -5.45 5.82
C ALA A 140 26.90 -5.82 5.26
N GLN A 141 27.64 -6.71 5.90
CA GLN A 141 28.92 -7.21 5.39
C GLN A 141 28.84 -7.92 4.02
N ASN A 142 27.64 -8.39 3.65
CA ASN A 142 27.36 -9.09 2.40
C ASN A 142 26.65 -8.19 1.38
N LEU A 143 26.65 -6.86 1.59
CA LEU A 143 25.94 -5.88 0.77
C LEU A 143 26.24 -6.03 -0.74
N GLU A 144 27.45 -6.36 -1.13
CA GLU A 144 27.82 -6.50 -2.54
C GLU A 144 27.07 -7.64 -3.24
N THR A 145 26.69 -8.70 -2.53
CA THR A 145 25.84 -9.78 -3.07
C THR A 145 24.50 -9.23 -3.54
N ALA A 146 23.88 -8.33 -2.78
CA ALA A 146 22.64 -7.67 -3.18
C ALA A 146 22.78 -6.86 -4.47
N PHE A 147 23.86 -6.08 -4.58
CA PHE A 147 24.14 -5.30 -5.78
C PHE A 147 24.36 -6.18 -7.01
N TRP A 148 25.06 -7.28 -6.85
CA TRP A 148 25.27 -8.26 -7.92
C TRP A 148 23.95 -8.88 -8.38
N LEU A 149 23.12 -9.37 -7.47
CA LEU A 149 21.85 -10.00 -7.79
C LEU A 149 20.89 -9.03 -8.48
N GLU A 150 20.71 -7.85 -7.91
CA GLU A 150 19.77 -6.85 -8.40
C GLU A 150 20.20 -6.25 -9.76
N SER A 151 21.48 -6.01 -9.94
CA SER A 151 21.99 -5.48 -11.19
C SER A 151 21.90 -6.49 -12.33
N ASP A 152 22.12 -7.78 -12.05
CA ASP A 152 22.06 -8.81 -13.09
C ASP A 152 20.64 -8.99 -13.62
N ARG A 153 19.64 -9.00 -12.74
CA ARG A 153 18.24 -9.07 -13.19
C ARG A 153 17.76 -7.79 -13.88
N MET A 154 18.29 -6.60 -13.53
CA MET A 154 18.03 -5.36 -14.25
C MET A 154 18.71 -5.34 -15.61
N LEU A 155 19.89 -5.94 -15.75
CA LEU A 155 20.62 -6.06 -17.01
C LEU A 155 19.81 -6.86 -18.04
N SER A 156 19.42 -8.07 -17.67
CA SER A 156 18.55 -8.92 -18.48
C SER A 156 18.10 -10.16 -17.71
N LEU A 157 16.85 -10.55 -17.89
CA LEU A 157 16.40 -11.87 -17.53
C LEU A 157 16.97 -12.93 -18.51
N ALA A 158 17.00 -14.18 -18.08
CA ALA A 158 17.40 -15.30 -18.92
C ALA A 158 16.44 -15.52 -20.12
N PHE A 159 15.18 -15.05 -20.01
CA PHE A 159 14.12 -15.22 -21.01
C PHE A 159 13.97 -16.66 -21.49
N ALA A 160 14.18 -17.62 -20.57
CA ALA A 160 14.05 -19.03 -20.90
C ALA A 160 12.58 -19.40 -21.10
N LYS A 161 12.26 -20.09 -22.21
CA LYS A 161 10.90 -20.56 -22.48
C LYS A 161 10.34 -21.38 -21.31
N LYS A 162 11.16 -22.23 -20.71
CA LYS A 162 10.77 -23.06 -19.55
C LYS A 162 10.34 -22.21 -18.35
N SER A 163 11.08 -21.13 -18.06
CA SER A 163 10.74 -20.20 -16.96
C SER A 163 9.40 -19.52 -17.23
N LEU A 164 9.17 -19.00 -18.44
CA LEU A 164 7.89 -18.41 -18.81
C LEU A 164 6.74 -19.42 -18.69
N ASP A 165 6.93 -20.65 -19.20
CA ASP A 165 5.90 -21.68 -19.15
C ASP A 165 5.55 -22.09 -17.70
N VAL A 166 6.53 -22.07 -16.79
CA VAL A 166 6.30 -22.31 -15.36
C VAL A 166 5.55 -21.16 -14.74
N GLN A 167 6.03 -19.92 -14.91
CA GLN A 167 5.41 -18.75 -14.25
C GLN A 167 4.01 -18.45 -14.78
N ARG A 168 3.74 -18.67 -16.08
CA ARG A 168 2.36 -18.59 -16.59
C ARG A 168 1.43 -19.56 -15.87
N LYS A 169 1.86 -20.79 -15.59
CA LYS A 169 1.05 -21.76 -14.84
C LYS A 169 0.85 -21.32 -13.40
N VAL A 170 1.90 -20.85 -12.73
CA VAL A 170 1.82 -20.37 -11.35
C VAL A 170 0.81 -19.22 -11.25
N VAL A 171 0.98 -18.18 -12.06
CA VAL A 171 0.07 -17.01 -12.05
C VAL A 171 -1.35 -17.40 -12.48
N SER A 172 -1.49 -18.36 -13.43
CA SER A 172 -2.82 -18.86 -13.83
C SER A 172 -3.52 -19.61 -12.70
N GLU A 173 -2.80 -20.42 -11.91
CA GLU A 173 -3.39 -21.11 -10.75
C GLU A 173 -3.71 -20.12 -9.64
N GLU A 174 -2.87 -19.13 -9.41
CA GLU A 174 -3.14 -18.03 -8.46
C GLU A 174 -4.40 -17.25 -8.84
N PHE A 175 -4.55 -16.93 -10.16
CA PHE A 175 -5.77 -16.29 -10.66
C PHE A 175 -7.01 -17.13 -10.35
N LYS A 176 -6.96 -18.46 -10.61
CA LYS A 176 -8.07 -19.35 -10.31
C LYS A 176 -8.37 -19.45 -8.83
N GLU A 177 -7.34 -19.60 -7.99
CA GLU A 177 -7.48 -19.76 -6.55
C GLU A 177 -8.08 -18.52 -5.89
N HIS A 178 -7.59 -17.33 -6.24
CA HIS A 178 -7.97 -16.09 -5.54
C HIS A 178 -9.21 -15.42 -6.14
N TYR A 179 -9.46 -15.58 -7.44
CA TYR A 179 -10.47 -14.80 -8.14
C TYR A 179 -11.62 -15.63 -8.72
N ILE A 180 -11.40 -16.90 -9.06
CA ILE A 180 -12.45 -17.77 -9.61
C ILE A 180 -13.04 -18.68 -8.53
N ASN A 181 -12.19 -19.38 -7.79
CA ASN A 181 -12.62 -20.45 -6.86
C ASN A 181 -12.95 -19.94 -5.45
N LYS A 182 -12.60 -18.70 -5.13
CA LYS A 182 -12.84 -18.10 -3.82
C LYS A 182 -14.19 -17.35 -3.80
N PRO A 183 -15.06 -17.58 -2.79
CA PRO A 183 -16.25 -16.76 -2.61
C PRO A 183 -15.91 -15.26 -2.61
N TYR A 184 -16.64 -14.46 -3.38
CA TYR A 184 -16.40 -13.03 -3.61
C TYR A 184 -15.04 -12.71 -4.30
N GLY A 185 -14.36 -13.68 -4.87
CA GLY A 185 -13.04 -13.49 -5.47
C GLY A 185 -13.02 -12.47 -6.61
N ASP A 186 -14.08 -12.41 -7.40
CA ASP A 186 -14.23 -11.55 -8.56
C ASP A 186 -14.80 -10.14 -8.27
N VAL A 187 -15.09 -9.85 -7.00
CA VAL A 187 -15.66 -8.55 -6.59
C VAL A 187 -14.85 -7.38 -7.12
N TRP A 188 -13.54 -7.43 -6.95
CA TRP A 188 -12.67 -6.34 -7.38
C TRP A 188 -12.61 -6.18 -8.91
N HIS A 189 -12.67 -7.26 -9.67
CA HIS A 189 -12.78 -7.19 -11.12
C HIS A 189 -14.08 -6.45 -11.52
N LYS A 190 -15.21 -6.86 -10.95
CA LYS A 190 -16.51 -6.27 -11.23
C LYS A 190 -16.62 -4.82 -10.77
N LEU A 191 -16.17 -4.51 -9.54
CA LEU A 191 -16.28 -3.18 -8.98
C LEU A 191 -15.41 -2.16 -9.71
N ARG A 192 -14.19 -2.55 -10.11
CA ARG A 192 -13.30 -1.70 -10.90
C ARG A 192 -13.82 -1.47 -12.31
N GLU A 193 -14.33 -2.48 -12.98
CA GLU A 193 -14.97 -2.33 -14.30
C GLU A 193 -16.23 -1.46 -14.25
N LEU A 194 -16.97 -1.50 -13.14
CA LEU A 194 -18.11 -0.62 -12.92
C LEU A 194 -17.68 0.83 -12.69
N ALA A 195 -16.63 1.04 -11.89
CA ALA A 195 -16.15 2.38 -11.53
C ALA A 195 -15.38 3.06 -12.66
N TYR A 196 -14.48 2.35 -13.34
CA TYR A 196 -13.63 2.90 -14.38
C TYR A 196 -14.08 2.45 -15.77
N THR A 197 -14.31 3.41 -16.66
CA THR A 197 -14.74 3.15 -18.05
C THR A 197 -13.60 3.22 -19.04
N THR A 198 -12.62 4.07 -18.77
CA THR A 198 -11.50 4.36 -19.69
C THR A 198 -10.14 4.18 -19.04
N HIS A 199 -10.00 4.54 -17.76
CA HIS A 199 -8.71 4.50 -17.07
C HIS A 199 -8.25 3.04 -16.82
N PRO A 200 -6.94 2.73 -16.95
CA PRO A 200 -6.40 1.39 -16.69
C PRO A 200 -6.62 0.82 -15.29
N TYR A 201 -7.03 1.61 -14.31
CA TYR A 201 -7.43 1.09 -13.00
C TYR A 201 -8.67 0.20 -13.04
N ARG A 202 -9.28 0.05 -14.20
CA ARG A 202 -10.41 -0.87 -14.43
C ARG A 202 -10.04 -2.35 -14.33
N TRP A 203 -8.76 -2.71 -14.40
CA TRP A 203 -8.31 -4.09 -14.19
C TRP A 203 -7.39 -4.24 -12.99
N MET A 204 -7.33 -5.45 -12.49
CA MET A 204 -6.50 -5.87 -11.37
C MET A 204 -5.06 -6.13 -11.82
N THR A 205 -4.12 -6.12 -10.88
CA THR A 205 -2.70 -6.45 -11.12
C THR A 205 -2.50 -7.84 -11.69
N ILE A 206 -3.33 -8.81 -11.29
CA ILE A 206 -3.34 -10.18 -11.81
C ILE A 206 -3.80 -10.27 -13.27
N GLY A 207 -4.38 -9.20 -13.80
CA GLY A 207 -4.94 -9.11 -15.15
C GLY A 207 -6.47 -9.10 -15.16
N LYS A 208 -7.02 -8.64 -16.29
CA LYS A 208 -8.46 -8.61 -16.56
C LYS A 208 -9.01 -10.01 -16.84
N GLU A 209 -8.28 -10.78 -17.63
CA GLU A 209 -8.67 -12.11 -18.09
C GLU A 209 -7.50 -13.09 -17.96
N LEU A 210 -7.79 -14.29 -17.47
CA LEU A 210 -6.82 -15.36 -17.31
C LEU A 210 -6.05 -15.65 -18.64
N LYS A 211 -6.76 -15.58 -19.76
CA LYS A 211 -6.22 -15.84 -21.09
C LYS A 211 -5.06 -14.89 -21.44
N HIS A 212 -5.06 -13.64 -20.98
CA HIS A 212 -3.97 -12.70 -21.25
C HIS A 212 -2.62 -13.20 -20.69
N VAL A 213 -2.65 -13.87 -19.54
CA VAL A 213 -1.46 -14.48 -18.92
C VAL A 213 -1.12 -15.81 -19.63
N GLU A 214 -2.12 -16.65 -19.91
CA GLU A 214 -1.92 -17.95 -20.58
C GLU A 214 -1.31 -17.81 -21.97
N ASP A 215 -1.72 -16.77 -22.74
CA ASP A 215 -1.27 -16.50 -24.09
C ASP A 215 0.00 -15.64 -24.17
N ALA A 216 0.56 -15.20 -23.01
CA ALA A 216 1.76 -14.36 -22.97
C ALA A 216 2.95 -15.01 -23.69
N THR A 217 3.55 -14.31 -24.65
CA THR A 217 4.69 -14.81 -25.42
C THR A 217 6.02 -14.24 -24.93
N LEU A 218 7.13 -14.93 -25.21
CA LEU A 218 8.48 -14.39 -24.93
C LEU A 218 8.73 -13.04 -25.60
N SER A 219 8.11 -12.79 -26.75
CA SER A 219 8.23 -11.49 -27.44
C SER A 219 7.56 -10.39 -26.63
N ASP A 220 6.36 -10.65 -26.09
CA ASP A 220 5.63 -9.68 -25.28
C ASP A 220 6.37 -9.40 -23.97
N VAL A 221 6.85 -10.46 -23.32
CA VAL A 221 7.68 -10.38 -22.12
C VAL A 221 8.92 -9.51 -22.35
N LYS A 222 9.68 -9.77 -23.43
CA LYS A 222 10.86 -8.94 -23.76
C LYS A 222 10.51 -7.48 -24.01
N LYS A 223 9.42 -7.20 -24.74
CA LYS A 223 8.96 -5.84 -25.00
C LYS A 223 8.65 -5.10 -23.71
N PHE A 224 7.91 -5.73 -22.79
CA PHE A 224 7.54 -5.15 -21.51
C PHE A 224 8.78 -4.86 -20.65
N PHE A 225 9.71 -5.85 -20.55
CA PHE A 225 10.96 -5.70 -19.80
C PHE A 225 11.78 -4.50 -20.31
N PHE A 226 12.13 -4.52 -21.59
CA PHE A 226 13.00 -3.48 -22.17
C PHE A 226 12.35 -2.09 -22.23
N LYS A 227 11.03 -2.01 -22.12
CA LYS A 227 10.29 -0.76 -22.01
C LYS A 227 10.32 -0.21 -20.59
N HIS A 228 10.15 -1.03 -19.57
CA HIS A 228 9.85 -0.58 -18.21
C HIS A 228 10.96 -0.85 -17.18
N TYR A 229 11.71 -1.95 -17.31
CA TYR A 229 12.71 -2.39 -16.33
C TYR A 229 14.11 -1.88 -16.71
N ARG A 230 14.27 -0.56 -16.65
CA ARG A 230 15.51 0.13 -17.06
C ARG A 230 15.98 1.09 -15.97
N PRO A 231 17.29 1.39 -15.89
CA PRO A 231 17.84 2.33 -14.91
C PRO A 231 17.11 3.67 -14.87
N CYS A 232 16.79 4.27 -16.01
CA CYS A 232 16.11 5.56 -16.09
C CYS A 232 14.68 5.54 -15.54
N ASN A 233 14.07 4.37 -15.36
CA ASN A 233 12.73 4.15 -14.82
C ASN A 233 12.74 3.53 -13.42
N ALA A 234 13.91 3.49 -12.76
CA ALA A 234 14.09 2.83 -11.48
C ALA A 234 14.59 3.79 -10.38
N ILE A 235 14.30 3.41 -9.15
CA ILE A 235 14.80 4.04 -7.92
C ILE A 235 15.43 2.94 -7.09
N LEU A 236 16.71 3.11 -6.76
CA LEU A 236 17.44 2.23 -5.85
C LEU A 236 17.55 2.92 -4.49
N VAL A 237 17.06 2.28 -3.44
CA VAL A 237 17.27 2.74 -2.07
C VAL A 237 18.10 1.70 -1.32
N VAL A 238 19.19 2.17 -0.69
CA VAL A 238 20.05 1.34 0.15
C VAL A 238 20.02 1.91 1.57
N ALA A 239 19.54 1.13 2.50
CA ALA A 239 19.33 1.57 3.88
C ALA A 239 19.94 0.60 4.90
N GLY A 240 20.20 1.08 6.12
CA GLY A 240 20.74 0.28 7.22
C GLY A 240 22.22 0.55 7.49
N ASN A 241 22.97 -0.45 7.92
CA ASN A 241 24.39 -0.30 8.27
C ASN A 241 25.27 -0.17 7.03
N VAL A 242 25.13 0.94 6.34
CA VAL A 242 25.79 1.23 5.05
C VAL A 242 26.48 2.58 5.05
N LYS A 243 27.52 2.73 4.22
CA LYS A 243 28.23 4.00 4.05
C LYS A 243 28.01 4.54 2.65
N LEU A 244 27.73 5.84 2.54
CA LEU A 244 27.48 6.52 1.25
C LEU A 244 28.55 6.22 0.19
N GLN A 245 29.84 6.27 0.58
CA GLN A 245 30.94 6.07 -0.37
C GLN A 245 31.01 4.62 -0.88
N GLU A 246 30.70 3.66 -0.04
CA GLU A 246 30.63 2.25 -0.42
C GLU A 246 29.45 2.01 -1.38
N VAL A 247 28.26 2.52 -1.03
CA VAL A 247 27.08 2.42 -1.90
C VAL A 247 27.35 3.07 -3.26
N LYS A 248 27.98 4.25 -3.31
CA LYS A 248 28.36 4.90 -4.57
C LYS A 248 29.26 3.98 -5.42
N ARG A 249 30.33 3.48 -4.83
CA ARG A 249 31.27 2.57 -5.51
C ARG A 249 30.57 1.31 -6.05
N LEU A 250 29.69 0.71 -5.24
CA LEU A 250 28.93 -0.48 -5.64
C LEU A 250 27.90 -0.17 -6.73
N ALA A 251 27.19 0.95 -6.61
CA ALA A 251 26.21 1.38 -7.62
C ALA A 251 26.89 1.64 -8.98
N GLU A 252 28.00 2.36 -8.99
CA GLU A 252 28.81 2.60 -10.20
C GLU A 252 29.34 1.28 -10.80
N LYS A 253 29.86 0.38 -9.95
CA LYS A 253 30.40 -0.92 -10.39
C LYS A 253 29.35 -1.80 -11.05
N TRP A 254 28.20 -1.97 -10.40
CA TRP A 254 27.22 -2.98 -10.75
C TRP A 254 26.11 -2.47 -11.66
N PHE A 255 25.59 -1.27 -11.41
CA PHE A 255 24.51 -0.69 -12.20
C PHE A 255 24.99 0.27 -13.29
N GLY A 256 26.15 0.92 -13.10
CA GLY A 256 26.70 1.89 -14.07
C GLY A 256 26.82 1.35 -15.50
N PRO A 257 27.28 0.11 -15.73
CA PRO A 257 27.38 -0.47 -17.07
C PRO A 257 26.06 -0.78 -17.76
N ILE A 258 24.92 -0.75 -17.04
CA ILE A 258 23.60 -1.08 -17.61
C ILE A 258 23.12 0.09 -18.48
N GLU A 259 22.66 -0.20 -19.70
CA GLU A 259 22.12 0.82 -20.60
C GLU A 259 20.92 1.55 -19.97
N SER A 260 20.90 2.88 -20.08
CA SER A 260 19.84 3.73 -19.55
C SER A 260 18.42 3.31 -19.95
N GLY A 261 18.27 2.91 -21.21
CA GLY A 261 16.98 2.78 -21.85
C GLY A 261 16.41 4.12 -22.31
N THR A 262 15.22 4.09 -22.88
CA THR A 262 14.49 5.30 -23.27
C THR A 262 13.51 5.66 -22.17
N PRO A 263 13.53 6.89 -21.64
CA PRO A 263 12.55 7.32 -20.64
C PRO A 263 11.12 7.08 -21.16
N TYR A 264 10.35 6.38 -20.35
CA TYR A 264 8.95 6.07 -20.69
C TYR A 264 8.07 7.30 -20.40
N LYS A 265 7.43 7.82 -21.46
CA LYS A 265 6.42 8.86 -21.32
C LYS A 265 5.06 8.20 -21.20
N ARG A 266 4.47 8.28 -20.02
CA ARG A 266 3.14 7.75 -19.74
C ARG A 266 2.06 8.66 -20.30
N GLU A 267 1.17 8.12 -21.11
CA GLU A 267 0.00 8.80 -21.65
C GLU A 267 -1.22 7.93 -21.40
N LEU A 268 -1.85 8.08 -20.24
CA LEU A 268 -3.04 7.31 -19.88
C LEU A 268 -4.32 8.08 -20.21
N PRO A 269 -5.38 7.40 -20.64
CA PRO A 269 -6.68 8.02 -20.77
C PRO A 269 -7.19 8.45 -19.38
N LYS A 270 -7.71 9.66 -19.29
CA LYS A 270 -8.32 10.13 -18.04
C LYS A 270 -9.72 9.56 -17.89
N GLU A 271 -10.04 9.12 -16.67
CA GLU A 271 -11.42 8.73 -16.37
C GLU A 271 -12.34 9.96 -16.42
N PRO A 272 -13.43 9.91 -17.19
CA PRO A 272 -14.38 11.00 -17.22
C PRO A 272 -15.08 11.16 -15.87
N ARG A 273 -15.46 12.40 -15.53
CA ARG A 273 -16.23 12.66 -14.31
C ARG A 273 -17.56 11.92 -14.39
N GLN A 274 -17.81 11.05 -13.43
CA GLN A 274 -19.08 10.33 -13.32
C GLN A 274 -20.22 11.29 -12.96
N SER A 275 -21.38 11.15 -13.61
CA SER A 275 -22.55 12.00 -13.44
C SER A 275 -23.82 11.28 -12.99
N GLU A 276 -23.78 9.94 -12.95
CA GLU A 276 -24.89 9.09 -12.52
C GLU A 276 -24.37 7.88 -11.74
N ASP A 277 -25.15 7.42 -10.75
CA ASP A 277 -24.81 6.21 -10.00
C ASP A 277 -24.90 5.00 -10.93
N ARG A 278 -23.95 4.07 -10.76
CA ARG A 278 -23.90 2.81 -11.54
C ARG A 278 -24.21 1.63 -10.63
N TYR A 279 -24.96 0.68 -11.13
CA TYR A 279 -25.41 -0.49 -10.39
C TYR A 279 -25.03 -1.77 -11.11
N LEU A 280 -24.57 -2.76 -10.32
CA LEU A 280 -24.37 -4.12 -10.78
C LEU A 280 -24.89 -5.08 -9.69
N GLU A 281 -25.81 -5.96 -10.09
CA GLU A 281 -26.27 -7.06 -9.23
C GLU A 281 -25.65 -8.37 -9.73
N VAL A 282 -25.13 -9.15 -8.79
CA VAL A 282 -24.50 -10.45 -9.04
C VAL A 282 -25.11 -11.46 -8.08
N THR A 283 -25.41 -12.66 -8.60
CA THR A 283 -25.88 -13.78 -7.78
C THR A 283 -24.95 -14.97 -7.95
N GLU A 284 -24.24 -15.34 -6.88
CA GLU A 284 -23.24 -16.40 -6.88
C GLU A 284 -23.32 -17.28 -5.64
N ASP A 285 -22.57 -18.38 -5.65
CA ASP A 285 -22.49 -19.30 -4.50
C ASP A 285 -21.60 -18.69 -3.41
N VAL A 286 -22.20 -17.86 -2.57
CA VAL A 286 -21.54 -17.18 -1.45
C VAL A 286 -22.35 -17.35 -0.18
N PRO A 287 -21.69 -17.37 1.00
CA PRO A 287 -22.34 -17.70 2.27
C PRO A 287 -23.35 -16.65 2.73
N VAL A 288 -23.18 -15.37 2.41
CA VAL A 288 -24.06 -14.26 2.80
C VAL A 288 -24.09 -13.18 1.73
N ASP A 289 -25.13 -12.39 1.73
CA ASP A 289 -25.20 -11.21 0.85
C ASP A 289 -24.16 -10.18 1.27
N ALA A 290 -23.60 -9.46 0.28
CA ALA A 290 -22.60 -8.43 0.50
C ALA A 290 -22.88 -7.19 -0.36
N LEU A 291 -22.67 -6.02 0.23
CA LEU A 291 -22.81 -4.73 -0.43
C LEU A 291 -21.44 -4.06 -0.57
N TYR A 292 -21.13 -3.60 -1.77
CA TYR A 292 -19.93 -2.83 -2.08
C TYR A 292 -20.34 -1.51 -2.73
N MET A 293 -19.85 -0.40 -2.20
CA MET A 293 -20.12 0.92 -2.73
C MET A 293 -18.80 1.65 -2.91
N ALA A 294 -18.54 2.18 -4.09
CA ALA A 294 -17.30 2.86 -4.43
C ALA A 294 -17.54 4.22 -5.05
N TRP A 295 -16.74 5.21 -4.65
CA TRP A 295 -16.78 6.59 -5.15
C TRP A 295 -15.41 7.03 -5.63
N HIS A 296 -15.34 7.73 -6.75
CA HIS A 296 -14.08 8.35 -7.19
C HIS A 296 -13.61 9.40 -6.20
N MET A 297 -12.31 9.40 -5.92
CA MET A 297 -11.62 10.35 -5.07
C MET A 297 -10.46 11.03 -5.81
N CYS A 298 -9.79 11.96 -5.14
CA CYS A 298 -8.55 12.59 -5.64
C CYS A 298 -7.39 11.60 -5.76
N ASP A 299 -6.33 12.01 -6.46
CA ASP A 299 -5.07 11.29 -6.56
C ASP A 299 -4.19 11.48 -5.30
N ARG A 300 -3.09 10.72 -5.23
CA ARG A 300 -2.17 10.71 -4.07
C ARG A 300 -1.45 12.04 -3.82
N LEU A 301 -1.25 12.85 -4.84
CA LEU A 301 -0.55 14.14 -4.72
C LEU A 301 -1.48 15.32 -4.42
N ASP A 302 -2.79 15.12 -4.53
CA ASP A 302 -3.78 16.16 -4.22
C ASP A 302 -3.75 16.49 -2.71
N PRO A 303 -3.76 17.78 -2.33
CA PRO A 303 -3.80 18.18 -0.92
C PRO A 303 -4.96 17.59 -0.11
N ARG A 304 -6.09 17.27 -0.77
CA ARG A 304 -7.27 16.67 -0.16
C ARG A 304 -7.09 15.19 0.22
N TYR A 305 -6.00 14.56 -0.23
CA TYR A 305 -5.72 13.15 0.06
C TYR A 305 -5.72 12.87 1.57
N PHE A 306 -5.05 13.68 2.36
CA PHE A 306 -4.92 13.48 3.81
C PHE A 306 -6.26 13.59 4.54
N ALA A 307 -7.12 14.53 4.13
CA ALA A 307 -8.48 14.62 4.65
C ALA A 307 -9.35 13.44 4.21
N THR A 308 -9.15 12.92 3.00
CA THR A 308 -9.85 11.73 2.50
C THR A 308 -9.46 10.47 3.27
N ASP A 309 -8.18 10.30 3.57
CA ASP A 309 -7.70 9.17 4.37
C ASP A 309 -8.31 9.18 5.78
N LEU A 310 -8.23 10.31 6.49
CA LEU A 310 -8.86 10.46 7.80
C LEU A 310 -10.39 10.32 7.75
N LEU A 311 -11.06 10.75 6.65
CA LEU A 311 -12.48 10.54 6.43
C LEU A 311 -12.83 9.04 6.41
N THR A 312 -12.05 8.24 5.68
CA THR A 312 -12.30 6.79 5.59
C THR A 312 -12.09 6.10 6.94
N ASP A 313 -11.11 6.54 7.72
CA ASP A 313 -10.86 6.05 9.07
C ASP A 313 -12.00 6.38 10.03
N ILE A 314 -12.55 7.60 10.00
CA ILE A 314 -13.71 7.99 10.81
C ILE A 314 -14.94 7.16 10.44
N LEU A 315 -15.16 6.94 9.14
CA LEU A 315 -16.31 6.16 8.66
C LEU A 315 -16.20 4.67 8.98
N GLY A 316 -15.06 4.04 8.66
CA GLY A 316 -14.97 2.58 8.71
C GLY A 316 -13.65 2.00 9.18
N GLY A 317 -12.72 2.80 9.71
CA GLY A 317 -11.39 2.40 10.12
C GLY A 317 -11.31 1.64 11.46
N GLY A 318 -12.24 0.73 11.74
CA GLY A 318 -12.17 -0.14 12.91
C GLY A 318 -13.41 -0.07 13.83
N ALA A 319 -13.31 -0.69 15.00
CA ALA A 319 -14.47 -0.90 15.90
C ALA A 319 -15.10 0.39 16.46
N SER A 320 -14.37 1.49 16.52
CA SER A 320 -14.86 2.80 16.97
C SER A 320 -15.45 3.68 15.86
N SER A 321 -15.36 3.24 14.61
CA SER A 321 -15.84 3.98 13.44
C SER A 321 -17.36 4.08 13.39
N ARG A 322 -17.86 5.10 12.69
CA ARG A 322 -19.29 5.40 12.61
C ARG A 322 -20.10 4.24 12.03
N LEU A 323 -19.68 3.69 10.90
CA LEU A 323 -20.37 2.55 10.26
C LEU A 323 -20.41 1.34 11.18
N HIS A 324 -19.29 1.00 11.85
CA HIS A 324 -19.29 -0.15 12.76
C HIS A 324 -20.23 0.07 13.95
N GLN A 325 -20.19 1.23 14.60
CA GLN A 325 -21.05 1.52 15.75
C GLN A 325 -22.52 1.54 15.34
N LYS A 326 -22.85 2.24 14.25
CA LYS A 326 -24.25 2.40 13.82
C LYS A 326 -24.83 1.17 13.17
N LEU A 327 -24.11 0.54 12.24
CA LEU A 327 -24.69 -0.49 11.38
C LEU A 327 -24.41 -1.91 11.87
N VAL A 328 -23.32 -2.14 12.62
CA VAL A 328 -23.05 -3.46 13.22
C VAL A 328 -23.60 -3.54 14.65
N LYS A 329 -23.30 -2.54 15.50
CA LYS A 329 -23.66 -2.62 16.93
C LYS A 329 -25.10 -2.19 17.21
N GLU A 330 -25.53 -1.01 16.72
CA GLU A 330 -26.86 -0.47 17.03
C GLU A 330 -27.95 -1.07 16.14
N LYS A 331 -27.87 -0.89 14.80
CA LYS A 331 -28.90 -1.33 13.86
C LYS A 331 -28.85 -2.82 13.52
N GLN A 332 -27.72 -3.47 13.73
CA GLN A 332 -27.50 -4.91 13.44
C GLN A 332 -27.89 -5.29 12.00
N LEU A 333 -27.46 -4.50 11.03
CA LEU A 333 -27.71 -4.76 9.61
C LEU A 333 -26.55 -5.51 8.96
N PHE A 334 -25.35 -5.38 9.49
CA PHE A 334 -24.13 -5.99 8.95
C PHE A 334 -23.44 -6.84 10.02
N SER A 335 -22.85 -7.94 9.59
CA SER A 335 -21.91 -8.72 10.41
C SER A 335 -20.52 -8.07 10.46
N SER A 336 -20.15 -7.43 9.37
CA SER A 336 -18.94 -6.61 9.24
C SER A 336 -19.16 -5.51 8.21
N ILE A 337 -18.60 -4.34 8.45
CA ILE A 337 -18.57 -3.25 7.48
C ILE A 337 -17.28 -2.45 7.68
N SER A 338 -16.68 -2.03 6.59
CA SER A 338 -15.46 -1.20 6.57
C SER A 338 -15.57 -0.07 5.56
N CYS A 339 -14.75 0.94 5.74
CA CYS A 339 -14.52 2.00 4.78
C CYS A 339 -13.02 2.23 4.66
N TYR A 340 -12.53 2.32 3.44
CA TYR A 340 -11.12 2.56 3.14
C TYR A 340 -11.00 3.20 1.77
N HIS A 341 -9.81 3.64 1.41
CA HIS A 341 -9.54 4.19 0.11
C HIS A 341 -8.43 3.42 -0.64
N LEU A 342 -8.46 3.51 -1.95
CA LEU A 342 -7.38 3.13 -2.84
C LEU A 342 -6.63 4.41 -3.22
N GLY A 343 -5.59 4.72 -2.45
CA GLY A 343 -4.78 5.93 -2.62
C GLY A 343 -3.74 5.79 -3.72
N THR A 344 -4.18 5.73 -4.95
CA THR A 344 -3.38 5.52 -6.16
C THR A 344 -2.78 6.82 -6.69
N LEU A 345 -1.75 6.72 -7.58
CA LEU A 345 -1.08 7.87 -8.17
C LEU A 345 -1.99 8.71 -9.06
N ASP A 346 -2.92 8.07 -9.77
CA ASP A 346 -4.05 8.71 -10.44
C ASP A 346 -5.30 8.63 -9.55
N PRO A 347 -6.40 9.35 -9.86
CA PRO A 347 -7.62 9.34 -9.04
C PRO A 347 -8.12 7.95 -8.69
N GLY A 348 -8.22 7.68 -7.38
CA GLY A 348 -8.58 6.40 -6.80
C GLY A 348 -10.05 6.27 -6.43
N LEU A 349 -10.33 5.35 -5.50
CA LEU A 349 -11.68 5.08 -4.98
C LEU A 349 -11.70 5.11 -3.46
N VAL A 350 -12.74 5.71 -2.89
CA VAL A 350 -13.21 5.41 -1.53
C VAL A 350 -14.19 4.25 -1.64
N VAL A 351 -14.05 3.25 -0.80
CA VAL A 351 -14.87 2.05 -0.84
C VAL A 351 -15.47 1.78 0.53
N ILE A 352 -16.77 1.51 0.54
CA ILE A 352 -17.47 0.91 1.69
C ILE A 352 -17.86 -0.51 1.28
N ASP A 353 -17.47 -1.49 2.08
CA ASP A 353 -17.84 -2.88 1.88
C ASP A 353 -18.44 -3.49 3.15
N GLY A 354 -19.46 -4.31 3.01
CA GLY A 354 -20.10 -4.93 4.15
C GLY A 354 -20.80 -6.25 3.84
N LYS A 355 -20.75 -7.17 4.81
CA LYS A 355 -21.46 -8.45 4.80
C LYS A 355 -22.75 -8.30 5.59
N LEU A 356 -23.90 -8.59 4.95
CA LEU A 356 -25.21 -8.43 5.58
C LEU A 356 -25.46 -9.54 6.61
N LEU A 357 -26.27 -9.22 7.62
CA LEU A 357 -26.85 -10.24 8.49
C LEU A 357 -28.04 -10.92 7.79
N SER A 358 -28.33 -12.15 8.19
CA SER A 358 -29.46 -12.93 7.63
C SER A 358 -30.78 -12.19 7.84
N GLY A 359 -31.58 -12.10 6.78
CA GLY A 359 -32.88 -11.44 6.80
C GLY A 359 -32.85 -9.93 6.52
N VAL A 360 -31.68 -9.33 6.37
CA VAL A 360 -31.54 -7.93 5.95
C VAL A 360 -31.58 -7.86 4.41
N SER A 361 -32.38 -6.94 3.86
CA SER A 361 -32.44 -6.74 2.41
C SER A 361 -31.32 -5.79 1.93
N MET A 362 -30.97 -5.89 0.65
CA MET A 362 -29.97 -4.99 0.03
C MET A 362 -30.42 -3.53 0.09
N GLU A 363 -31.70 -3.27 -0.11
CA GLU A 363 -32.29 -1.93 -0.06
C GLU A 363 -32.16 -1.31 1.35
N GLN A 364 -32.40 -2.12 2.40
CA GLN A 364 -32.21 -1.68 3.79
C GLN A 364 -30.74 -1.39 4.08
N ALA A 365 -29.85 -2.26 3.64
CA ALA A 365 -28.40 -2.12 3.84
C ALA A 365 -27.87 -0.87 3.12
N GLU A 366 -28.20 -0.68 1.83
CA GLU A 366 -27.79 0.48 1.04
C GLU A 366 -28.34 1.78 1.63
N ALA A 367 -29.64 1.82 1.99
CA ALA A 367 -30.25 3.00 2.59
C ALA A 367 -29.56 3.39 3.91
N ALA A 368 -29.20 2.42 4.74
CA ALA A 368 -28.51 2.67 6.00
C ALA A 368 -27.07 3.22 5.79
N VAL A 369 -26.33 2.70 4.80
CA VAL A 369 -25.02 3.25 4.44
C VAL A 369 -25.15 4.68 3.91
N ARG A 370 -26.13 4.95 3.03
CA ARG A 370 -26.38 6.30 2.49
C ARG A 370 -26.78 7.30 3.58
N GLU A 371 -27.49 6.86 4.61
CA GLU A 371 -27.84 7.67 5.78
C GLU A 371 -26.57 8.13 6.53
N GLU A 372 -25.64 7.21 6.83
CA GLU A 372 -24.39 7.55 7.51
C GLU A 372 -23.47 8.42 6.63
N VAL A 373 -23.44 8.16 5.32
CA VAL A 373 -22.74 9.01 4.33
C VAL A 373 -23.38 10.41 4.28
N LYS A 374 -24.70 10.53 4.40
CA LYS A 374 -25.37 11.84 4.48
C LYS A 374 -24.98 12.57 5.76
N HIS A 375 -24.97 11.90 6.91
CA HIS A 375 -24.59 12.53 8.19
C HIS A 375 -23.19 13.13 8.12
N ILE A 376 -22.18 12.43 7.59
CA ILE A 376 -20.82 12.97 7.52
C ILE A 376 -20.66 14.12 6.51
N LYS A 377 -21.56 14.23 5.52
CA LYS A 377 -21.63 15.38 4.61
C LYS A 377 -22.24 16.61 5.27
N GLU A 378 -23.25 16.41 6.14
CA GLU A 378 -24.06 17.48 6.73
C GLU A 378 -23.53 17.94 8.09
N GLU A 379 -22.94 17.04 8.86
CA GLU A 379 -22.47 17.27 10.22
C GLU A 379 -20.94 17.33 10.27
N VAL A 380 -20.42 18.37 10.92
CA VAL A 380 -18.98 18.48 11.17
C VAL A 380 -18.55 17.42 12.17
N VAL A 381 -17.48 16.71 11.88
CA VAL A 381 -16.91 15.69 12.80
C VAL A 381 -16.46 16.35 14.10
N SER A 382 -16.64 15.65 15.21
CA SER A 382 -16.20 16.17 16.51
C SER A 382 -14.67 16.21 16.62
N ASP A 383 -14.15 17.17 17.40
CA ASP A 383 -12.71 17.25 17.71
C ASP A 383 -12.17 15.93 18.26
N ARG A 384 -12.99 15.19 19.02
CA ARG A 384 -12.61 13.91 19.61
C ARG A 384 -12.41 12.84 18.51
N GLU A 385 -13.31 12.76 17.53
CA GLU A 385 -13.19 11.81 16.42
C GLU A 385 -11.95 12.14 15.57
N LEU A 386 -11.79 13.42 15.20
CA LEU A 386 -10.66 13.87 14.40
C LEU A 386 -9.32 13.61 15.11
N MET A 387 -9.21 13.99 16.39
CA MET A 387 -8.01 13.73 17.16
C MET A 387 -7.71 12.23 17.31
N ALA A 388 -8.72 11.39 17.44
CA ALA A 388 -8.53 9.94 17.58
C ALA A 388 -7.91 9.33 16.31
N VAL A 389 -8.37 9.74 15.13
CA VAL A 389 -7.80 9.23 13.87
C VAL A 389 -6.43 9.82 13.58
N ILE A 390 -6.18 11.11 13.86
CA ILE A 390 -4.84 11.71 13.74
C ILE A 390 -3.83 10.98 14.65
N ASN A 391 -4.17 10.74 15.91
CA ASN A 391 -3.31 10.03 16.86
C ASN A 391 -3.06 8.57 16.42
N LYS A 392 -4.05 7.92 15.82
CA LYS A 392 -3.90 6.59 15.22
C LYS A 392 -2.88 6.63 14.09
N THR A 393 -3.02 7.57 13.16
CA THR A 393 -2.10 7.75 12.02
C THR A 393 -0.68 8.08 12.49
N GLU A 394 -0.52 8.99 13.45
CA GLU A 394 0.77 9.29 14.07
C GLU A 394 1.43 8.03 14.66
N SER A 395 0.65 7.23 15.38
CA SER A 395 1.16 5.98 15.94
C SER A 395 1.56 4.98 14.85
N MET A 396 0.78 4.85 13.77
CA MET A 396 1.09 3.97 12.64
C MET A 396 2.39 4.40 11.95
N ILE A 397 2.56 5.68 11.61
CA ILE A 397 3.78 6.22 11.01
C ILE A 397 4.98 5.96 11.92
N ALA A 398 4.86 6.22 13.24
CA ALA A 398 5.94 6.00 14.18
C ALA A 398 6.37 4.51 14.27
N PHE A 399 5.43 3.57 14.18
CA PHE A 399 5.74 2.14 14.15
C PHE A 399 6.34 1.70 12.81
N GLU A 400 5.84 2.20 11.71
CA GLU A 400 6.39 1.93 10.37
C GLU A 400 7.84 2.40 10.27
N ASP A 401 8.15 3.57 10.79
CA ASP A 401 9.50 4.15 10.80
C ASP A 401 10.50 3.38 11.68
N MET A 402 10.06 2.47 12.53
CA MET A 402 10.98 1.60 13.26
C MET A 402 11.70 0.58 12.36
N SER A 403 11.09 0.20 11.25
CA SER A 403 11.64 -0.76 10.29
C SER A 403 12.51 -0.06 9.25
N VAL A 404 13.77 -0.51 9.11
CA VAL A 404 14.67 -0.03 8.04
C VAL A 404 14.08 -0.33 6.66
N LEU A 405 13.44 -1.50 6.51
CA LEU A 405 12.77 -1.89 5.28
C LEU A 405 11.62 -0.93 4.93
N ASN A 406 10.80 -0.57 5.90
CA ASN A 406 9.69 0.36 5.65
C ASN A 406 10.22 1.75 5.28
N ARG A 407 11.27 2.24 5.96
CA ARG A 407 11.91 3.52 5.58
C ARG A 407 12.48 3.47 4.17
N ALA A 408 13.09 2.35 3.75
CA ALA A 408 13.59 2.19 2.40
C ALA A 408 12.46 2.20 1.36
N ASN A 409 11.38 1.47 1.61
CA ASN A 409 10.19 1.45 0.75
C ASN A 409 9.55 2.85 0.66
N SER A 410 9.38 3.53 1.78
CA SER A 410 8.80 4.88 1.83
C SER A 410 9.67 5.90 1.09
N LEU A 411 11.00 5.87 1.27
CA LEU A 411 11.93 6.74 0.51
C LEU A 411 11.83 6.50 -1.00
N ALA A 412 11.72 5.23 -1.44
CA ALA A 412 11.54 4.90 -2.85
C ALA A 412 10.20 5.43 -3.37
N PHE A 413 9.13 5.26 -2.60
CA PHE A 413 7.80 5.74 -2.98
C PHE A 413 7.72 7.26 -3.07
N TYR A 414 8.23 7.99 -2.08
CA TYR A 414 8.24 9.46 -2.14
C TYR A 414 9.15 10.00 -3.24
N GLU A 415 10.27 9.32 -3.52
CA GLU A 415 11.10 9.64 -4.69
C GLU A 415 10.33 9.40 -6.01
N LEU A 416 9.50 8.38 -6.08
CA LEU A 416 8.61 8.13 -7.21
C LEU A 416 7.58 9.25 -7.38
N LEU A 417 7.06 9.81 -6.27
CA LEU A 417 6.20 10.99 -6.27
C LEU A 417 6.93 12.28 -6.65
N GLY A 418 8.25 12.25 -6.83
CA GLY A 418 9.09 13.36 -7.27
C GLY A 418 9.96 14.00 -6.18
N ASP A 419 9.69 13.75 -4.90
CA ASP A 419 10.45 14.32 -3.79
C ASP A 419 10.50 13.40 -2.57
N ALA A 420 11.60 12.72 -2.36
CA ALA A 420 11.81 11.83 -1.21
C ALA A 420 11.71 12.55 0.15
N SER A 421 11.91 13.89 0.19
CA SER A 421 11.81 14.66 1.44
C SER A 421 10.40 14.72 2.02
N LEU A 422 9.38 14.40 1.21
CA LEU A 422 7.98 14.32 1.63
C LEU A 422 7.76 13.34 2.79
N ILE A 423 8.61 12.31 2.93
CA ILE A 423 8.58 11.34 4.04
C ILE A 423 8.64 12.05 5.41
N ASN A 424 9.37 13.15 5.49
CA ASN A 424 9.57 13.90 6.73
C ASN A 424 8.46 14.92 7.02
N SER A 425 7.55 15.15 6.09
CA SER A 425 6.46 16.13 6.21
C SER A 425 5.06 15.52 6.21
N GLU A 426 4.96 14.20 6.09
CA GLU A 426 3.66 13.53 5.95
C GLU A 426 2.80 13.68 7.20
N LEU A 427 3.36 13.42 8.38
CA LEU A 427 2.64 13.57 9.65
C LEU A 427 2.10 14.99 9.84
N GLU A 428 2.89 16.02 9.51
CA GLU A 428 2.47 17.41 9.61
C GLU A 428 1.24 17.71 8.73
N LYS A 429 1.14 17.08 7.56
CA LYS A 429 -0.02 17.25 6.67
C LYS A 429 -1.29 16.65 7.29
N TYR A 430 -1.21 15.50 7.95
CA TYR A 430 -2.32 14.94 8.71
C TYR A 430 -2.73 15.82 9.89
N GLN A 431 -1.77 16.35 10.63
CA GLN A 431 -2.02 17.22 11.78
C GLN A 431 -2.67 18.56 11.42
N ARG A 432 -2.51 19.01 10.18
CA ARG A 432 -3.14 20.24 9.66
C ARG A 432 -4.58 20.06 9.21
N VAL A 433 -5.05 18.83 9.04
CA VAL A 433 -6.43 18.56 8.59
C VAL A 433 -7.41 19.05 9.67
N THR A 434 -8.42 19.80 9.23
CA THR A 434 -9.49 20.29 10.08
C THR A 434 -10.78 19.49 9.89
N ALA A 435 -11.70 19.61 10.83
CA ALA A 435 -13.03 19.01 10.72
C ALA A 435 -13.81 19.54 9.50
N SER A 436 -13.57 20.79 9.10
CA SER A 436 -14.14 21.40 7.88
C SER A 436 -13.57 20.76 6.62
N ASP A 437 -12.27 20.41 6.59
CA ASP A 437 -11.65 19.71 5.44
C ASP A 437 -12.26 18.33 5.25
N ILE A 438 -12.50 17.59 6.36
CA ILE A 438 -13.19 16.29 6.32
C ILE A 438 -14.58 16.44 5.71
N GLN A 439 -15.36 17.44 6.15
CA GLN A 439 -16.71 17.68 5.62
C GLN A 439 -16.67 18.06 4.13
N GLN A 440 -15.72 18.89 3.74
CA GLN A 440 -15.57 19.31 2.34
C GLN A 440 -15.25 18.13 1.42
N VAL A 441 -14.29 17.27 1.79
CA VAL A 441 -13.97 16.09 0.97
C VAL A 441 -15.12 15.08 0.99
N ALA A 442 -15.86 14.93 2.10
CA ALA A 442 -17.05 14.10 2.15
C ALA A 442 -18.13 14.57 1.16
N GLN A 443 -18.39 15.90 1.10
CA GLN A 443 -19.34 16.48 0.15
C GLN A 443 -18.93 16.27 -1.30
N GLU A 444 -17.63 16.35 -1.60
CA GLU A 444 -17.10 16.16 -2.94
C GLU A 444 -17.14 14.69 -3.38
N ILE A 445 -16.66 13.78 -2.54
CA ILE A 445 -16.57 12.35 -2.84
C ILE A 445 -17.97 11.75 -2.91
N PHE A 446 -18.81 11.98 -1.90
CA PHE A 446 -20.14 11.42 -1.80
C PHE A 446 -21.22 12.29 -2.48
N ARG A 447 -20.83 13.04 -3.51
CA ARG A 447 -21.78 13.80 -4.35
C ARG A 447 -22.70 12.85 -5.12
N ASP A 448 -23.86 13.33 -5.48
CA ASP A 448 -24.80 12.60 -6.32
C ASP A 448 -24.15 12.23 -7.66
N GLY A 449 -24.44 11.04 -8.15
CA GLY A 449 -23.93 10.53 -9.41
C GLY A 449 -22.47 10.05 -9.37
N ASN A 450 -21.83 9.93 -8.20
CA ASN A 450 -20.46 9.42 -8.08
C ASN A 450 -20.37 8.01 -7.50
N CYS A 451 -21.49 7.36 -7.20
CA CYS A 451 -21.51 6.06 -6.54
C CYS A 451 -21.53 4.90 -7.56
N ASN A 452 -20.75 3.87 -7.29
CA ASN A 452 -20.75 2.60 -8.01
C ASN A 452 -21.15 1.51 -7.01
N ILE A 453 -22.29 0.87 -7.23
CA ILE A 453 -22.90 -0.05 -6.29
C ILE A 453 -22.85 -1.47 -6.88
N LEU A 454 -22.17 -2.38 -6.18
CA LEU A 454 -22.17 -3.79 -6.47
C LEU A 454 -22.93 -4.53 -5.35
N GLN A 455 -24.08 -5.06 -5.71
CA GLN A 455 -24.89 -5.93 -4.84
C GLN A 455 -24.52 -7.38 -5.15
N TYR A 456 -23.92 -8.06 -4.20
CA TYR A 456 -23.47 -9.43 -4.33
C TYR A 456 -24.37 -10.35 -3.51
N LYS A 457 -25.25 -11.11 -4.17
CA LYS A 457 -26.28 -11.93 -3.53
C LYS A 457 -25.87 -13.41 -3.52
N GLY A 458 -26.13 -14.09 -2.39
CA GLY A 458 -26.01 -15.54 -2.28
C GLY A 458 -27.12 -16.26 -3.04
N LYS A 459 -26.79 -17.35 -3.73
CA LYS A 459 -27.80 -18.28 -4.28
C LYS A 459 -28.62 -18.86 -3.13
N LYS A 460 -29.93 -18.72 -3.19
CA LYS A 460 -30.85 -19.28 -2.21
C LYS A 460 -31.05 -20.78 -2.43
#